data_b21ee88e7c4387e2bdd7d2ec38e716e6
#
_entry.id   b21ee88e7c4387e2bdd7d2ec38e716e6
#
_cell.length_a   1.000
_cell.length_b   1.000
_cell.length_c   1.000
_cell.angle_alpha   90.00
_cell.angle_beta   90.00
_cell.angle_gamma   90.00
#
_symmetry.space_group_name_H-M   'P 1'
#
loop_
_entity.id
_entity.type
_entity.pdbx_description
1 polymer ?
#
loop_
_entity_poly.entity_id
_entity_poly.type
_entity_poly.pdbx_seq_one_letter_code
_entity_poly.pdbx_strand_id
1 'polypeptide(L)'
;MYTAAIMKTELEASKGTRKLDMRIDNIQLVNVFTREIYPASIGIYNERIVAVGRVETEADQVIDGAGAYAVPGLIDSHIHIETTLLTPEALGEVIIPWGTTTLCVDAMEIANVAGIDGLLAMIKDSEKLPFRLLLEIPSRVPTAPGLETTGGVLGVEEVTQLLELDEAVSLGELDPSKVLGMKEEYLEKVLASLNRRKICNGHAIGLGVDDLNIYAAGHLSDDHESVYYEELLERLRLGIMPLIREGS
;
A
#
# COMPACT_ATOMS: atom_id res chain seq x y z
N MET A 1 4.89 12.05 16.27
CA MET A 1 3.59 11.81 16.99
C MET A 1 2.68 13.02 16.80
N TYR A 2 1.46 12.83 16.30
CA TYR A 2 0.47 13.91 16.11
C TYR A 2 -0.11 14.37 17.46
N THR A 3 -0.12 15.68 17.70
CA THR A 3 -0.51 16.25 19.00
C THR A 3 -1.63 17.28 18.87
N ALA A 4 -2.32 17.60 19.96
CA ALA A 4 -3.33 18.67 19.99
C ALA A 4 -2.74 20.04 19.60
N ALA A 5 -1.46 20.29 19.88
CA ALA A 5 -0.79 21.52 19.49
C ALA A 5 -0.62 21.59 17.97
N ILE A 6 -0.22 20.51 17.31
CA ILE A 6 -0.12 20.42 15.84
C ILE A 6 -1.52 20.61 15.23
N MET A 7 -2.52 19.88 15.71
CA MET A 7 -3.90 20.03 15.23
C MET A 7 -4.40 21.47 15.34
N LYS A 8 -4.10 22.17 16.44
CA LYS A 8 -4.48 23.56 16.61
C LYS A 8 -3.89 24.45 15.53
N THR A 9 -2.61 24.30 15.18
CA THR A 9 -1.97 25.10 14.13
C THR A 9 -2.56 24.81 12.75
N GLU A 10 -2.92 23.55 12.46
CA GLU A 10 -3.61 23.18 11.23
C GLU A 10 -5.01 23.80 11.12
N LEU A 11 -5.76 23.82 12.23
CA LEU A 11 -7.07 24.50 12.29
C LEU A 11 -6.96 26.02 12.12
N GLU A 12 -5.93 26.66 12.70
CA GLU A 12 -5.64 28.06 12.51
C GLU A 12 -5.33 28.39 11.02
N ALA A 13 -4.55 27.52 10.37
CA ALA A 13 -4.22 27.63 8.94
C ALA A 13 -5.48 27.45 8.06
N SER A 14 -6.28 26.43 8.34
CA SER A 14 -7.57 26.21 7.66
C SER A 14 -8.54 27.39 7.83
N LYS A 15 -8.55 28.01 9.01
CA LYS A 15 -9.41 29.18 9.33
C LYS A 15 -8.91 30.47 8.69
N GLY A 16 -7.69 30.52 8.15
CA GLY A 16 -7.09 31.73 7.59
C GLY A 16 -6.43 32.65 8.62
N THR A 17 -6.28 32.24 9.87
CA THR A 17 -5.59 33.01 10.93
C THR A 17 -4.11 32.68 11.05
N ARG A 18 -3.65 31.72 10.28
CA ARG A 18 -2.25 31.32 10.11
C ARG A 18 -1.96 31.16 8.62
N LYS A 19 -0.79 31.59 8.21
CA LYS A 19 -0.31 31.46 6.84
C LYS A 19 -0.12 30.00 6.48
N LEU A 20 -0.48 29.61 5.25
CA LEU A 20 -0.24 28.28 4.69
C LEU A 20 1.23 28.15 4.27
N ASP A 21 1.74 26.92 4.27
CA ASP A 21 3.06 26.63 3.67
C ASP A 21 2.95 26.71 2.14
N MET A 22 1.85 26.18 1.58
CA MET A 22 1.61 26.20 0.13
C MET A 22 0.13 26.36 -0.19
N ARG A 23 -0.15 27.07 -1.28
CA ARG A 23 -1.47 27.10 -1.92
C ARG A 23 -1.35 26.80 -3.40
N ILE A 24 -2.22 25.92 -3.89
CA ILE A 24 -2.31 25.60 -5.31
C ILE A 24 -3.61 26.20 -5.81
N ASP A 25 -3.53 27.17 -6.72
CA ASP A 25 -4.66 27.87 -7.28
C ASP A 25 -4.96 27.42 -8.71
N ASN A 26 -6.13 27.83 -9.23
CA ASN A 26 -6.52 27.64 -10.63
C ASN A 26 -6.40 26.17 -11.10
N ILE A 27 -7.00 25.25 -10.34
CA ILE A 27 -7.07 23.82 -10.65
C ILE A 27 -8.51 23.36 -10.91
N GLN A 28 -8.63 22.23 -11.60
CA GLN A 28 -9.85 21.41 -11.66
C GLN A 28 -9.70 20.26 -10.65
N LEU A 29 -10.35 20.36 -9.50
CA LEU A 29 -10.27 19.31 -8.49
C LEU A 29 -11.12 18.12 -8.90
N VAL A 30 -10.52 16.94 -8.97
CA VAL A 30 -11.22 15.66 -9.11
C VAL A 30 -11.55 15.14 -7.71
N ASN A 31 -12.77 15.34 -7.27
CA ASN A 31 -13.23 14.87 -5.97
C ASN A 31 -13.70 13.41 -6.09
N VAL A 32 -12.87 12.48 -5.63
CA VAL A 32 -13.14 11.05 -5.71
C VAL A 32 -14.27 10.58 -4.79
N PHE A 33 -14.62 11.36 -3.75
CA PHE A 33 -15.72 11.03 -2.83
C PHE A 33 -17.09 11.37 -3.44
N THR A 34 -17.18 12.53 -4.13
CA THR A 34 -18.44 13.00 -4.73
C THR A 34 -18.54 12.67 -6.22
N ARG A 35 -17.42 12.25 -6.85
CA ARG A 35 -17.28 12.00 -8.29
C ARG A 35 -17.52 13.26 -9.13
N GLU A 36 -17.20 14.43 -8.58
CA GLU A 36 -17.33 15.71 -9.25
C GLU A 36 -15.97 16.24 -9.70
N ILE A 37 -15.97 17.07 -10.73
CA ILE A 37 -14.82 17.85 -11.16
C ILE A 37 -15.25 19.32 -11.12
N TYR A 38 -14.55 20.16 -10.36
CA TYR A 38 -14.88 21.55 -10.21
C TYR A 38 -13.66 22.44 -9.99
N PRO A 39 -13.73 23.74 -10.37
CA PRO A 39 -12.65 24.70 -10.09
C PRO A 39 -12.43 24.86 -8.57
N ALA A 40 -11.18 24.80 -8.15
CA ALA A 40 -10.82 24.92 -6.74
C ALA A 40 -9.41 25.44 -6.54
N SER A 41 -9.08 25.74 -5.28
CA SER A 41 -7.73 25.88 -4.75
C SER A 41 -7.53 24.86 -3.62
N ILE A 42 -6.28 24.49 -3.35
CA ILE A 42 -5.88 23.61 -2.24
C ILE A 42 -4.93 24.39 -1.35
N GLY A 43 -5.21 24.40 -0.05
CA GLY A 43 -4.33 24.95 0.98
C GLY A 43 -3.63 23.84 1.75
N ILE A 44 -2.30 23.91 1.84
CA ILE A 44 -1.44 22.92 2.50
C ILE A 44 -0.71 23.61 3.66
N TYR A 45 -0.72 22.95 4.80
CA TYR A 45 0.02 23.34 5.99
C TYR A 45 0.51 22.09 6.72
N ASN A 46 1.79 22.08 7.12
CA ASN A 46 2.41 20.97 7.83
C ASN A 46 2.21 19.64 7.07
N GLU A 47 2.52 19.64 5.76
CA GLU A 47 2.41 18.48 4.85
C GLU A 47 0.99 17.89 4.70
N ARG A 48 -0.04 18.63 5.16
CA ARG A 48 -1.43 18.19 5.11
C ARG A 48 -2.29 19.17 4.32
N ILE A 49 -3.25 18.63 3.57
CA ILE A 49 -4.31 19.44 2.98
C ILE A 49 -5.23 19.89 4.11
N VAL A 50 -5.26 21.21 4.36
CA VAL A 50 -6.07 21.82 5.43
C VAL A 50 -7.25 22.63 4.90
N ALA A 51 -7.25 22.95 3.61
CA ALA A 51 -8.35 23.68 2.97
C ALA A 51 -8.51 23.26 1.50
N VAL A 52 -9.76 23.18 1.04
CA VAL A 52 -10.12 22.84 -0.35
C VAL A 52 -11.31 23.70 -0.78
N GLY A 53 -11.33 24.14 -2.01
CA GLY A 53 -12.38 24.97 -2.60
C GLY A 53 -11.91 26.41 -2.81
N ARG A 54 -12.62 27.39 -2.24
CA ARG A 54 -12.19 28.78 -2.27
C ARG A 54 -11.24 29.04 -1.11
N VAL A 55 -9.94 29.09 -1.38
CA VAL A 55 -8.89 29.32 -0.38
C VAL A 55 -8.28 30.70 -0.60
N GLU A 56 -8.52 31.63 0.34
CA GLU A 56 -8.01 33.03 0.27
C GLU A 56 -6.84 33.25 1.26
N THR A 57 -6.53 32.27 2.10
CA THR A 57 -5.46 32.34 3.09
C THR A 57 -4.11 32.58 2.40
N GLU A 58 -3.32 33.51 2.93
CA GLU A 58 -1.95 33.73 2.44
C GLU A 58 -1.11 32.44 2.57
N ALA A 59 -0.20 32.25 1.63
CA ALA A 59 0.72 31.13 1.60
C ALA A 59 2.17 31.58 1.37
N ASP A 60 3.14 30.81 1.89
CA ASP A 60 4.55 31.05 1.63
C ASP A 60 4.90 30.77 0.17
N GLN A 61 4.27 29.74 -0.40
CA GLN A 61 4.39 29.40 -1.81
C GLN A 61 3.00 29.33 -2.45
N VAL A 62 2.86 29.92 -3.63
CA VAL A 62 1.64 29.79 -4.45
C VAL A 62 2.02 29.20 -5.80
N ILE A 63 1.31 28.10 -6.14
CA ILE A 63 1.46 27.44 -7.43
C ILE A 63 0.20 27.73 -8.25
N ASP A 64 0.36 28.26 -9.45
CA ASP A 64 -0.73 28.34 -10.43
C ASP A 64 -0.83 27.03 -11.18
N GLY A 65 -1.94 26.30 -10.98
CA GLY A 65 -2.22 25.04 -11.67
C GLY A 65 -2.60 25.21 -13.14
N ALA A 66 -2.77 26.44 -13.62
CA ALA A 66 -3.06 26.76 -15.02
C ALA A 66 -4.26 25.98 -15.59
N GLY A 67 -5.25 25.67 -14.77
CA GLY A 67 -6.43 24.86 -15.16
C GLY A 67 -6.19 23.35 -15.21
N ALA A 68 -5.02 22.87 -14.79
CA ALA A 68 -4.72 21.43 -14.72
C ALA A 68 -5.63 20.71 -13.70
N TYR A 69 -5.76 19.42 -13.87
CA TYR A 69 -6.49 18.58 -12.92
C TYR A 69 -5.64 18.27 -11.70
N ALA A 70 -6.20 18.46 -10.51
CA ALA A 70 -5.65 17.97 -9.26
C ALA A 70 -6.39 16.70 -8.84
N VAL A 71 -5.67 15.61 -8.70
CA VAL A 71 -6.19 14.29 -8.33
C VAL A 71 -5.40 13.74 -7.14
N PRO A 72 -5.98 12.85 -6.31
CA PRO A 72 -5.18 12.09 -5.36
C PRO A 72 -4.08 11.30 -6.08
N GLY A 73 -2.91 11.19 -5.46
CA GLY A 73 -1.86 10.34 -6.00
C GLY A 73 -2.32 8.89 -6.17
N LEU A 74 -1.83 8.23 -7.20
CA LEU A 74 -2.14 6.84 -7.47
C LEU A 74 -1.46 5.94 -6.42
N ILE A 75 -2.11 4.83 -6.11
CA ILE A 75 -1.62 3.80 -5.19
C ILE A 75 -1.43 2.52 -6.00
N ASP A 76 -0.20 2.01 -6.03
CA ASP A 76 0.06 0.66 -6.47
C ASP A 76 -0.26 -0.27 -5.30
N SER A 77 -1.26 -1.12 -5.49
CA SER A 77 -1.84 -1.90 -4.39
C SER A 77 -1.11 -3.21 -4.12
N HIS A 78 -0.16 -3.61 -4.96
CA HIS A 78 0.70 -4.76 -4.74
C HIS A 78 1.89 -4.75 -5.71
N ILE A 79 3.10 -4.72 -5.17
CA ILE A 79 4.33 -4.76 -5.98
C ILE A 79 5.46 -5.46 -5.20
N HIS A 80 6.31 -6.17 -5.95
CA HIS A 80 7.64 -6.59 -5.50
C HIS A 80 8.66 -5.63 -6.12
N ILE A 81 9.21 -4.70 -5.34
CA ILE A 81 10.17 -3.71 -5.85
C ILE A 81 11.39 -4.39 -6.47
N GLU A 82 11.85 -5.45 -5.87
CA GLU A 82 13.05 -6.20 -6.27
C GLU A 82 12.95 -6.75 -7.70
N THR A 83 11.75 -7.13 -8.13
CA THR A 83 11.52 -7.65 -9.49
C THR A 83 11.66 -6.57 -10.56
N THR A 84 11.59 -5.29 -10.17
CA THR A 84 11.86 -4.17 -11.09
C THR A 84 13.36 -4.00 -11.39
N LEU A 85 14.24 -4.65 -10.62
CA LEU A 85 15.70 -4.50 -10.64
C LEU A 85 16.17 -3.07 -10.28
N LEU A 86 15.31 -2.28 -9.62
CA LEU A 86 15.58 -0.93 -9.17
C LEU A 86 15.65 -0.89 -7.63
N THR A 87 16.42 0.05 -7.12
CA THR A 87 16.31 0.43 -5.70
C THR A 87 15.03 1.25 -5.50
N PRO A 88 14.50 1.36 -4.26
CA PRO A 88 13.35 2.23 -3.98
C PRO A 88 13.55 3.66 -4.49
N GLU A 89 14.74 4.24 -4.35
CA GLU A 89 15.07 5.58 -4.86
C GLU A 89 14.93 5.66 -6.39
N ALA A 90 15.57 4.76 -7.12
CA ALA A 90 15.50 4.73 -8.58
C ALA A 90 14.07 4.46 -9.09
N LEU A 91 13.31 3.61 -8.40
CA LEU A 91 11.91 3.38 -8.72
C LEU A 91 11.07 4.66 -8.52
N GLY A 92 11.31 5.41 -7.44
CA GLY A 92 10.65 6.69 -7.18
C GLY A 92 10.83 7.70 -8.32
N GLU A 93 12.04 7.78 -8.89
CA GLU A 93 12.30 8.66 -10.05
C GLU A 93 11.47 8.27 -11.29
N VAL A 94 11.12 6.99 -11.41
CA VAL A 94 10.31 6.49 -12.52
C VAL A 94 8.82 6.70 -12.28
N ILE A 95 8.29 6.38 -11.10
CA ILE A 95 6.85 6.31 -10.85
C ILE A 95 6.22 7.66 -10.50
N ILE A 96 6.92 8.52 -9.77
CA ILE A 96 6.39 9.83 -9.32
C ILE A 96 5.94 10.72 -10.48
N PRO A 97 6.70 10.86 -11.59
CA PRO A 97 6.26 11.64 -12.74
C PRO A 97 4.96 11.13 -13.39
N TRP A 98 4.58 9.86 -13.13
CA TRP A 98 3.34 9.25 -13.63
C TRP A 98 2.21 9.31 -12.61
N GLY A 99 2.46 9.89 -11.43
CA GLY A 99 1.46 10.16 -10.41
C GLY A 99 1.30 9.06 -9.34
N THR A 100 2.11 8.01 -9.35
CA THR A 100 2.09 7.01 -8.28
C THR A 100 2.87 7.53 -7.07
N THR A 101 2.18 7.70 -5.95
CA THR A 101 2.72 8.30 -4.72
C THR A 101 2.69 7.36 -3.52
N THR A 102 2.14 6.16 -3.68
CA THR A 102 2.09 5.13 -2.63
C THR A 102 2.27 3.77 -3.25
N LEU A 103 3.07 2.93 -2.63
CA LEU A 103 3.29 1.53 -3.01
C LEU A 103 2.94 0.63 -1.82
N CYS A 104 2.14 -0.43 -2.05
CA CYS A 104 2.00 -1.56 -1.14
C CYS A 104 3.00 -2.63 -1.59
N VAL A 105 4.00 -2.90 -0.77
CA VAL A 105 5.19 -3.67 -1.16
C VAL A 105 5.25 -4.99 -0.40
N ASP A 106 5.13 -6.11 -1.10
CA ASP A 106 5.53 -7.41 -0.57
C ASP A 106 7.02 -7.61 -0.89
N ALA A 107 7.88 -7.31 0.07
CA ALA A 107 9.32 -7.39 -0.07
C ALA A 107 9.85 -8.80 0.20
N MET A 108 9.26 -9.78 -0.48
CA MET A 108 9.55 -11.19 -0.26
C MET A 108 10.98 -11.56 -0.69
N GLU A 109 11.46 -11.02 -1.79
CA GLU A 109 12.76 -11.36 -2.35
C GLU A 109 13.91 -10.85 -1.46
N ILE A 110 13.83 -9.60 -0.97
CA ILE A 110 14.84 -9.09 -0.05
C ILE A 110 14.79 -9.83 1.28
N ALA A 111 13.61 -10.19 1.76
CA ALA A 111 13.45 -11.01 2.97
C ALA A 111 14.03 -12.40 2.78
N ASN A 112 13.88 -13.01 1.60
CA ASN A 112 14.46 -14.31 1.28
C ASN A 112 16.00 -14.27 1.24
N VAL A 113 16.58 -13.16 0.82
CA VAL A 113 18.04 -12.97 0.75
C VAL A 113 18.64 -12.56 2.10
N ALA A 114 18.02 -11.60 2.79
CA ALA A 114 18.60 -10.92 3.94
C ALA A 114 17.72 -10.89 5.20
N GLY A 115 16.59 -11.62 5.19
CA GLY A 115 15.71 -11.71 6.35
C GLY A 115 15.13 -10.38 6.78
N ILE A 116 14.87 -10.24 8.08
CA ILE A 116 14.33 -9.02 8.71
C ILE A 116 15.24 -7.81 8.45
N ASP A 117 16.55 -7.99 8.51
CA ASP A 117 17.50 -6.89 8.33
C ASP A 117 17.38 -6.26 6.93
N GLY A 118 17.13 -7.07 5.91
CA GLY A 118 16.88 -6.60 4.54
C GLY A 118 15.59 -5.78 4.44
N LEU A 119 14.50 -6.24 5.05
CA LEU A 119 13.24 -5.51 5.12
C LEU A 119 13.39 -4.16 5.82
N LEU A 120 14.02 -4.14 6.99
CA LEU A 120 14.23 -2.92 7.76
C LEU A 120 15.14 -1.92 7.04
N ALA A 121 16.17 -2.42 6.32
CA ALA A 121 17.03 -1.56 5.51
C ALA A 121 16.23 -0.91 4.37
N MET A 122 15.39 -1.65 3.67
CA MET A 122 14.55 -1.12 2.59
C MET A 122 13.56 -0.06 3.09
N ILE A 123 12.91 -0.30 4.24
CA ILE A 123 12.01 0.69 4.87
C ILE A 123 12.78 1.97 5.16
N LYS A 124 13.92 1.84 5.83
CA LYS A 124 14.76 2.98 6.22
C LYS A 124 15.24 3.80 5.02
N ASP A 125 15.64 3.14 3.96
CA ASP A 125 16.07 3.82 2.74
C ASP A 125 14.89 4.54 2.05
N SER A 126 13.67 4.07 2.25
CA SER A 126 12.46 4.67 1.69
C SER A 126 11.90 5.85 2.48
N GLU A 127 12.28 6.05 3.75
CA GLU A 127 11.75 7.12 4.62
C GLU A 127 11.90 8.55 4.06
N LYS A 128 12.89 8.80 3.21
CA LYS A 128 13.21 10.12 2.64
C LYS A 128 12.73 10.30 1.21
N LEU A 129 12.09 9.27 0.66
CA LEU A 129 11.64 9.29 -0.72
C LEU A 129 10.31 10.04 -0.86
N PRO A 130 10.03 10.62 -2.04
CA PRO A 130 8.83 11.41 -2.28
C PRO A 130 7.58 10.55 -2.52
N PHE A 131 7.58 9.31 -2.10
CA PHE A 131 6.42 8.42 -2.11
C PHE A 131 6.32 7.67 -0.78
N ARG A 132 5.13 7.15 -0.49
CA ARG A 132 4.88 6.36 0.72
C ARG A 132 5.05 4.87 0.41
N LEU A 133 5.88 4.19 1.20
CA LEU A 133 5.97 2.75 1.20
C LEU A 133 5.09 2.19 2.33
N LEU A 134 4.15 1.30 1.98
CA LEU A 134 3.37 0.50 2.89
C LEU A 134 3.82 -0.95 2.74
N LEU A 135 4.07 -1.63 3.85
CA LEU A 135 4.66 -2.95 3.82
C LEU A 135 3.60 -4.05 3.95
N GLU A 136 3.59 -4.96 3.03
CA GLU A 136 2.93 -6.24 3.11
C GLU A 136 3.95 -7.23 3.65
N ILE A 137 3.74 -7.74 4.87
CA ILE A 137 4.73 -8.60 5.54
C ILE A 137 4.81 -9.95 4.83
N PRO A 138 5.96 -10.34 4.25
CA PRO A 138 6.07 -11.58 3.50
C PRO A 138 5.63 -12.80 4.30
N SER A 139 4.67 -13.53 3.78
CA SER A 139 4.06 -14.67 4.48
C SER A 139 4.87 -15.97 4.37
N ARG A 140 5.71 -16.09 3.32
CA ARG A 140 6.35 -17.35 2.89
C ARG A 140 7.84 -17.13 2.54
N VAL A 141 8.65 -17.00 3.57
CA VAL A 141 10.12 -16.90 3.43
C VAL A 141 10.75 -18.01 4.27
N PRO A 142 11.37 -19.02 3.65
CA PRO A 142 11.43 -19.32 2.19
C PRO A 142 10.08 -19.79 1.63
N THR A 143 9.86 -19.60 0.32
CA THR A 143 8.64 -20.05 -0.36
C THR A 143 8.54 -21.57 -0.41
N ALA A 144 9.64 -22.24 -0.69
CA ALA A 144 9.77 -23.69 -0.79
C ALA A 144 10.86 -24.23 0.15
N PRO A 145 10.58 -24.37 1.45
CA PRO A 145 11.57 -24.82 2.43
C PRO A 145 12.23 -26.12 2.03
N GLY A 146 13.58 -26.14 2.04
CA GLY A 146 14.39 -27.30 1.69
C GLY A 146 14.61 -27.52 0.18
N LEU A 147 13.96 -26.76 -0.68
CA LEU A 147 14.13 -26.80 -2.14
C LEU A 147 14.87 -25.58 -2.69
N GLU A 148 15.07 -24.56 -1.89
CA GLU A 148 15.78 -23.35 -2.27
C GLU A 148 16.85 -22.97 -1.24
N THR A 149 17.87 -22.22 -1.70
CA THR A 149 18.85 -21.60 -0.81
C THR A 149 18.32 -20.23 -0.39
N THR A 150 18.14 -20.05 0.91
CA THR A 150 17.66 -18.79 1.50
C THR A 150 18.67 -18.22 2.48
N GLY A 151 18.75 -16.89 2.56
CA GLY A 151 19.50 -16.16 3.58
C GLY A 151 18.64 -15.72 4.76
N GLY A 152 17.31 -15.81 4.64
CA GLY A 152 16.35 -15.47 5.69
C GLY A 152 15.26 -16.52 5.87
N VAL A 153 14.67 -16.53 7.07
CA VAL A 153 13.47 -17.32 7.39
C VAL A 153 12.54 -16.41 8.19
N LEU A 154 11.29 -16.32 7.79
CA LEU A 154 10.25 -15.61 8.52
C LEU A 154 9.22 -16.63 9.03
N GLY A 155 9.40 -17.07 10.26
CA GLY A 155 8.43 -17.90 10.98
C GLY A 155 7.27 -17.06 11.54
N VAL A 156 6.45 -17.69 12.38
CA VAL A 156 5.30 -17.02 13.01
C VAL A 156 5.74 -15.86 13.92
N GLU A 157 6.85 -16.02 14.64
CA GLU A 157 7.36 -15.02 15.56
C GLU A 157 7.85 -13.79 14.82
N GLU A 158 8.66 -13.97 13.77
CA GLU A 158 9.20 -12.88 12.94
C GLU A 158 8.08 -12.11 12.23
N VAL A 159 7.13 -12.82 11.62
CA VAL A 159 5.96 -12.21 10.99
C VAL A 159 5.13 -11.43 12.01
N THR A 160 4.93 -11.99 13.21
CA THR A 160 4.19 -11.33 14.30
C THR A 160 4.85 -10.03 14.73
N GLN A 161 6.18 -10.01 14.85
CA GLN A 161 6.95 -8.81 15.19
C GLN A 161 6.88 -7.76 14.09
N LEU A 162 7.06 -8.16 12.82
CA LEU A 162 7.00 -7.25 11.68
C LEU A 162 5.62 -6.63 11.50
N LEU A 163 4.55 -7.34 11.82
CA LEU A 163 3.18 -6.81 11.79
C LEU A 163 2.93 -5.70 12.82
N GLU A 164 3.83 -5.45 13.78
CA GLU A 164 3.75 -4.31 14.71
C GLU A 164 4.30 -3.01 14.12
N LEU A 165 5.00 -3.05 12.98
CA LEU A 165 5.51 -1.85 12.33
C LEU A 165 4.37 -0.93 11.88
N ASP A 166 4.58 0.36 11.97
CA ASP A 166 3.60 1.38 11.53
C ASP A 166 3.37 1.32 10.02
N GLU A 167 4.39 0.93 9.25
CA GLU A 167 4.35 0.76 7.80
C GLU A 167 3.62 -0.53 7.38
N ALA A 168 3.54 -1.52 8.24
CA ALA A 168 2.90 -2.80 7.93
C ALA A 168 1.38 -2.64 7.80
N VAL A 169 0.83 -2.99 6.63
CA VAL A 169 -0.61 -2.89 6.35
C VAL A 169 -1.30 -4.23 6.24
N SER A 170 -0.56 -5.28 5.87
CA SER A 170 -1.12 -6.61 5.65
C SER A 170 -0.08 -7.72 5.91
N LEU A 171 -0.57 -8.94 5.98
CA LEU A 171 0.24 -10.13 5.68
C LEU A 171 0.32 -10.23 4.16
N GLY A 172 1.52 -10.33 3.61
CA GLY A 172 1.78 -10.47 2.19
C GLY A 172 1.20 -11.74 1.58
N GLU A 173 1.30 -11.87 0.30
CA GLU A 173 0.62 -12.88 -0.49
C GLU A 173 0.82 -14.32 0.05
N LEU A 174 -0.29 -15.04 0.19
CA LEU A 174 -0.29 -16.40 0.71
C LEU A 174 -0.65 -17.43 -0.36
N ASP A 175 0.29 -18.31 -0.64
CA ASP A 175 0.14 -19.39 -1.62
C ASP A 175 -1.00 -20.35 -1.26
N PRO A 176 -1.85 -20.78 -2.22
CA PRO A 176 -2.98 -21.67 -1.98
C PRO A 176 -2.61 -22.97 -1.28
N SER A 177 -1.47 -23.56 -1.61
CA SER A 177 -1.04 -24.85 -1.02
C SER A 177 -0.87 -24.78 0.50
N LYS A 178 -0.67 -23.60 1.05
CA LYS A 178 -0.52 -23.37 2.49
C LYS A 178 -1.89 -23.38 3.18
N VAL A 179 -2.88 -22.75 2.57
CA VAL A 179 -4.26 -22.66 3.10
C VAL A 179 -5.02 -23.96 2.86
N LEU A 180 -5.04 -24.45 1.61
CA LEU A 180 -5.70 -25.72 1.26
C LEU A 180 -5.10 -26.90 2.00
N GLY A 181 -3.79 -26.89 2.23
CA GLY A 181 -3.08 -27.88 3.03
C GLY A 181 -3.24 -27.71 4.54
N MET A 182 -3.98 -26.69 5.00
CA MET A 182 -4.24 -26.39 6.42
C MET A 182 -2.95 -26.39 7.26
N LYS A 183 -1.86 -25.83 6.70
CA LYS A 183 -0.57 -25.82 7.39
C LYS A 183 -0.59 -24.84 8.55
N GLU A 184 -0.49 -25.36 9.76
CA GLU A 184 -0.68 -24.64 11.03
C GLU A 184 0.15 -23.36 11.11
N GLU A 185 1.44 -23.40 10.76
CA GLU A 185 2.32 -22.23 10.74
C GLU A 185 1.73 -21.06 9.95
N TYR A 186 1.16 -21.32 8.77
CA TYR A 186 0.61 -20.25 7.92
C TYR A 186 -0.76 -19.78 8.43
N LEU A 187 -1.56 -20.67 9.01
CA LEU A 187 -2.80 -20.27 9.67
C LEU A 187 -2.53 -19.37 10.88
N GLU A 188 -1.46 -19.64 11.64
CA GLU A 188 -1.02 -18.78 12.74
C GLU A 188 -0.55 -17.40 12.25
N LYS A 189 0.15 -17.32 11.11
CA LYS A 189 0.51 -16.03 10.48
C LYS A 189 -0.73 -15.23 10.06
N VAL A 190 -1.73 -15.89 9.47
CA VAL A 190 -3.03 -15.28 9.15
C VAL A 190 -3.69 -14.73 10.42
N LEU A 191 -3.77 -15.52 11.48
CA LEU A 191 -4.34 -15.10 12.75
C LEU A 191 -3.57 -13.95 13.38
N ALA A 192 -2.23 -13.92 13.26
CA ALA A 192 -1.41 -12.82 13.74
C ALA A 192 -1.78 -11.49 13.05
N SER A 193 -2.06 -11.51 11.74
CA SER A 193 -2.52 -10.35 10.96
C SER A 193 -3.94 -9.92 11.38
N LEU A 194 -4.89 -10.84 11.38
CA LEU A 194 -6.29 -10.56 11.71
C LEU A 194 -6.47 -10.02 13.12
N ASN A 195 -5.73 -10.55 14.11
CA ASN A 195 -5.77 -10.07 15.49
C ASN A 195 -5.25 -8.62 15.62
N ARG A 196 -4.47 -8.14 14.65
CA ARG A 196 -4.01 -6.75 14.53
C ARG A 196 -4.89 -5.89 13.63
N ARG A 197 -6.03 -6.43 13.19
CA ARG A 197 -6.96 -5.78 12.25
C ARG A 197 -6.29 -5.41 10.92
N LYS A 198 -5.32 -6.22 10.50
CA LYS A 198 -4.68 -6.11 9.20
C LYS A 198 -5.23 -7.19 8.29
N ILE A 199 -5.22 -6.95 6.98
CA ILE A 199 -5.70 -7.89 5.99
C ILE A 199 -4.64 -8.95 5.67
N CYS A 200 -5.04 -9.98 4.93
CA CYS A 200 -4.15 -11.00 4.40
C CYS A 200 -4.29 -11.02 2.89
N ASN A 201 -3.21 -10.75 2.19
CA ASN A 201 -3.20 -10.74 0.73
C ASN A 201 -3.19 -12.15 0.17
N GLY A 202 -3.82 -12.31 -0.98
CA GLY A 202 -3.98 -13.58 -1.64
C GLY A 202 -3.09 -13.73 -2.88
N HIS A 203 -2.97 -14.99 -3.32
CA HIS A 203 -2.28 -15.42 -4.53
C HIS A 203 -2.99 -16.66 -5.08
N ALA A 204 -4.24 -16.48 -5.56
CA ALA A 204 -5.17 -17.58 -5.85
C ALA A 204 -4.96 -18.17 -7.26
N ILE A 205 -3.70 -18.43 -7.62
CA ILE A 205 -3.33 -18.96 -8.92
C ILE A 205 -3.95 -20.35 -9.16
N GLY A 206 -4.63 -20.50 -10.30
CA GLY A 206 -5.09 -21.80 -10.81
C GLY A 206 -6.17 -22.50 -9.98
N LEU A 207 -6.82 -21.80 -9.03
CA LEU A 207 -7.87 -22.39 -8.20
C LEU A 207 -9.18 -22.54 -8.97
N GLY A 208 -9.77 -23.75 -8.91
CA GLY A 208 -11.16 -23.96 -9.28
C GLY A 208 -12.12 -23.45 -8.20
N VAL A 209 -13.42 -23.43 -8.50
CA VAL A 209 -14.44 -22.83 -7.62
C VAL A 209 -14.45 -23.44 -6.22
N ASP A 210 -14.32 -24.74 -6.08
CA ASP A 210 -14.36 -25.43 -4.78
C ASP A 210 -13.14 -25.05 -3.92
N ASP A 211 -11.95 -25.09 -4.48
CA ASP A 211 -10.71 -24.70 -3.81
C ASP A 211 -10.69 -23.21 -3.48
N LEU A 212 -11.24 -22.38 -4.36
CA LEU A 212 -11.37 -20.93 -4.13
C LEU A 212 -12.29 -20.63 -2.93
N ASN A 213 -13.35 -21.43 -2.71
CA ASN A 213 -14.20 -21.31 -1.51
C ASN A 213 -13.41 -21.62 -0.22
N ILE A 214 -12.57 -22.66 -0.24
CA ILE A 214 -11.72 -23.01 0.91
C ILE A 214 -10.71 -21.87 1.14
N TYR A 215 -10.12 -21.35 0.08
CA TYR A 215 -9.15 -20.26 0.13
C TYR A 215 -9.77 -18.99 0.71
N ALA A 216 -10.97 -18.60 0.27
CA ALA A 216 -11.73 -17.49 0.81
C ALA A 216 -12.05 -17.65 2.30
N ALA A 217 -12.39 -18.89 2.73
CA ALA A 217 -12.60 -19.19 4.14
C ALA A 217 -11.32 -19.03 5.00
N GLY A 218 -10.14 -19.02 4.37
CA GLY A 218 -8.86 -18.68 4.98
C GLY A 218 -8.65 -17.18 5.22
N HIS A 219 -9.66 -16.33 5.00
CA HIS A 219 -9.64 -14.88 5.20
C HIS A 219 -8.66 -14.10 4.29
N LEU A 220 -8.41 -14.61 3.08
CA LEU A 220 -7.63 -13.89 2.08
C LEU A 220 -8.53 -12.81 1.43
N SER A 221 -8.04 -11.57 1.40
CA SER A 221 -8.85 -10.39 1.04
C SER A 221 -8.85 -10.06 -0.45
N ASP A 222 -7.82 -10.47 -1.16
CA ASP A 222 -7.58 -10.08 -2.55
C ASP A 222 -6.90 -11.20 -3.36
N ASP A 223 -6.77 -10.97 -4.67
CA ASP A 223 -6.03 -11.82 -5.59
C ASP A 223 -5.58 -11.01 -6.81
N HIS A 224 -4.35 -11.18 -7.24
CA HIS A 224 -3.77 -10.52 -8.40
C HIS A 224 -3.42 -11.51 -9.54
N GLU A 225 -3.91 -12.75 -9.46
CA GLU A 225 -3.55 -13.84 -10.38
C GLU A 225 -4.64 -14.16 -11.42
N SER A 226 -5.74 -13.38 -11.45
CA SER A 226 -6.80 -13.60 -12.43
C SER A 226 -6.37 -13.17 -13.82
N VAL A 227 -6.40 -14.11 -14.78
CA VAL A 227 -6.07 -13.87 -16.20
C VAL A 227 -7.32 -13.68 -17.03
N TYR A 228 -8.42 -14.36 -16.68
CA TYR A 228 -9.67 -14.35 -17.42
C TYR A 228 -10.79 -13.68 -16.62
N TYR A 229 -11.77 -13.12 -17.36
CA TYR A 229 -12.93 -12.47 -16.76
C TYR A 229 -13.72 -13.39 -15.82
N GLU A 230 -13.85 -14.66 -16.18
CA GLU A 230 -14.57 -15.66 -15.40
C GLU A 230 -13.89 -15.90 -14.05
N GLU A 231 -12.57 -15.98 -14.02
CA GLU A 231 -11.80 -16.11 -12.77
C GLU A 231 -11.99 -14.89 -11.88
N LEU A 232 -11.89 -13.69 -12.44
CA LEU A 232 -12.12 -12.43 -11.73
C LEU A 232 -13.54 -12.39 -11.12
N LEU A 233 -14.55 -12.82 -11.89
CA LEU A 233 -15.93 -12.82 -11.43
C LEU A 233 -16.15 -13.78 -10.25
N GLU A 234 -15.52 -14.97 -10.28
CA GLU A 234 -15.60 -15.92 -9.16
C GLU A 234 -14.98 -15.37 -7.87
N ARG A 235 -13.86 -14.64 -7.96
CA ARG A 235 -13.26 -13.96 -6.80
C ARG A 235 -14.21 -12.92 -6.22
N LEU A 236 -14.77 -12.05 -7.07
CA LEU A 236 -15.76 -11.04 -6.63
C LEU A 236 -17.00 -11.65 -5.96
N ARG A 237 -17.49 -12.79 -6.45
CA ARG A 237 -18.62 -13.50 -5.85
C ARG A 237 -18.36 -13.98 -4.43
N LEU A 238 -17.10 -14.24 -4.11
CA LEU A 238 -16.66 -14.67 -2.77
C LEU A 238 -16.16 -13.52 -1.89
N GLY A 239 -16.20 -12.27 -2.41
CA GLY A 239 -15.73 -11.09 -1.67
C GLY A 239 -14.21 -10.90 -1.70
N ILE A 240 -13.49 -11.68 -2.52
CA ILE A 240 -12.07 -11.49 -2.78
C ILE A 240 -11.94 -10.34 -3.79
N MET A 241 -11.16 -9.30 -3.46
CA MET A 241 -10.93 -8.15 -4.31
C MET A 241 -9.90 -8.51 -5.40
N PRO A 242 -10.26 -8.49 -6.68
CA PRO A 242 -9.28 -8.72 -7.73
C PRO A 242 -8.43 -7.46 -7.96
N LEU A 243 -7.13 -7.63 -7.99
CA LEU A 243 -6.15 -6.63 -8.40
C LEU A 243 -5.75 -6.95 -9.83
N ILE A 244 -6.02 -6.00 -10.74
CA ILE A 244 -5.71 -6.19 -12.17
C ILE A 244 -4.31 -5.71 -12.42
N ARG A 245 -3.46 -6.60 -12.96
CA ARG A 245 -2.08 -6.27 -13.33
C ARG A 245 -1.84 -6.52 -14.81
N GLU A 246 -0.83 -5.87 -15.36
CA GLU A 246 -0.29 -6.15 -16.68
C GLU A 246 0.90 -7.10 -16.56
N GLY A 247 0.89 -8.13 -17.37
CA GLY A 247 1.92 -9.16 -17.37
C GLY A 247 1.68 -10.23 -16.28
N SER A 248 2.48 -11.24 -16.33
CA SER A 248 2.57 -12.33 -15.34
C SER A 248 3.91 -13.04 -15.49
#